data_0521d7cec76f1f11e0b754036b01bdfe
#
_entry.id   0521d7cec76f1f11e0b754036b01bdfe
#
_cell.length_a   1.000
_cell.length_b   1.000
_cell.length_c   1.000
_cell.angle_alpha   90.00
_cell.angle_beta   90.00
_cell.angle_gamma   90.00
#
_symmetry.space_group_name_H-M   'P 1'
#
loop_
_entity.id
_entity.type
_entity.pdbx_description
1 polymer ?
#
loop_
_entity_poly.entity_id
_entity_poly.type
_entity_poly.pdbx_seq_one_letter_code
_entity_poly.pdbx_strand_id
1 'polypeptide(L)'
;MKQLTILATALLVSAGAQAVSMPGFCAKGIGKEEAQVCAHPGSTEAEGLVYALYRSALEKVDEGNKKQVQEEHTKWWEGVKKCAGDKQMGSCISNAYGTRMLELQTKYKLVKTTGPVNYTCADKGKLQATFFDTTPKSMVAQRGDQKLLLRGEPSGSGIAYGNRQDEFKEHQGKITLKWGVNAKEISCKKS
;
A
#
# COMPACT_ATOMS: atom_id res chain seq x y z
N MET A 1 30.87 -1.52 -69.14
CA MET A 1 29.91 -2.10 -68.15
C MET A 1 30.59 -2.02 -66.79
N LYS A 2 30.16 -1.05 -65.93
CA LYS A 2 30.72 -0.84 -64.58
C LYS A 2 29.79 -1.52 -63.56
N GLN A 3 30.28 -2.55 -62.89
CA GLN A 3 29.59 -3.20 -61.81
C GLN A 3 29.68 -2.35 -60.56
N LEU A 4 28.54 -1.94 -60.00
CA LEU A 4 28.41 -1.29 -58.73
C LEU A 4 28.25 -2.35 -57.63
N THR A 5 29.27 -2.48 -56.79
CA THR A 5 29.22 -3.33 -55.60
C THR A 5 28.61 -2.55 -54.44
N ILE A 6 27.39 -2.94 -54.02
CA ILE A 6 26.72 -2.36 -52.85
C ILE A 6 27.19 -3.13 -51.61
N LEU A 7 28.00 -2.45 -50.77
CA LEU A 7 28.31 -2.95 -49.42
C LEU A 7 27.13 -2.68 -48.50
N ALA A 8 26.44 -3.73 -48.09
CA ALA A 8 25.42 -3.69 -47.03
C ALA A 8 26.12 -3.73 -45.67
N THR A 9 26.22 -2.59 -45.00
CA THR A 9 26.63 -2.50 -43.59
C THR A 9 25.47 -2.92 -42.69
N ALA A 10 25.54 -4.12 -42.11
CA ALA A 10 24.61 -4.57 -41.08
C ALA A 10 24.93 -3.86 -39.77
N LEU A 11 24.03 -2.93 -39.37
CA LEU A 11 24.03 -2.34 -38.04
C LEU A 11 23.53 -3.38 -37.03
N LEU A 12 24.44 -3.98 -36.29
CA LEU A 12 24.15 -4.78 -35.10
C LEU A 12 23.65 -3.82 -34.01
N VAL A 13 22.35 -3.67 -33.87
CA VAL A 13 21.72 -3.04 -32.69
C VAL A 13 21.89 -4.03 -31.54
N SER A 14 22.92 -3.87 -30.74
CA SER A 14 23.04 -4.52 -29.45
C SER A 14 21.96 -3.94 -28.52
N ALA A 15 20.86 -4.69 -28.34
CA ALA A 15 19.91 -4.45 -27.26
C ALA A 15 20.67 -4.72 -25.95
N GLY A 16 21.30 -3.69 -25.41
CA GLY A 16 21.84 -3.72 -24.06
C GLY A 16 20.67 -4.00 -23.11
N ALA A 17 20.64 -5.17 -22.49
CA ALA A 17 19.80 -5.43 -21.34
C ALA A 17 20.18 -4.38 -20.29
N GLN A 18 19.36 -3.35 -20.16
CA GLN A 18 19.51 -2.39 -19.08
C GLN A 18 19.24 -3.19 -17.81
N ALA A 19 20.30 -3.42 -17.03
CA ALA A 19 20.17 -3.95 -15.70
C ALA A 19 19.22 -3.02 -14.96
N VAL A 20 18.01 -3.48 -14.68
CA VAL A 20 17.02 -2.74 -13.88
C VAL A 20 17.72 -2.52 -12.53
N SER A 21 18.19 -1.31 -12.30
CA SER A 21 18.72 -0.96 -10.99
C SER A 21 17.60 -1.18 -9.98
N MET A 22 17.85 -2.03 -8.97
CA MET A 22 16.89 -2.26 -7.91
C MET A 22 16.51 -0.92 -7.30
N PRO A 23 15.23 -0.52 -7.34
CA PRO A 23 14.79 0.74 -6.78
C PRO A 23 14.74 0.67 -5.26
N GLY A 24 14.77 1.83 -4.61
CA GLY A 24 14.53 1.93 -3.18
C GLY A 24 15.66 1.44 -2.29
N PHE A 25 15.28 0.79 -1.19
CA PHE A 25 16.21 0.38 -0.16
C PHE A 25 17.02 -0.88 -0.49
N CYS A 26 16.57 -1.69 -1.44
CA CYS A 26 17.30 -2.89 -1.88
C CYS A 26 18.43 -2.60 -2.88
N ALA A 27 18.98 -1.38 -2.88
CA ALA A 27 20.14 -1.00 -3.67
C ALA A 27 21.45 -1.56 -3.11
N LYS A 28 22.56 -1.44 -3.90
CA LYS A 28 23.88 -1.88 -3.45
C LYS A 28 24.34 -1.16 -2.17
N GLY A 29 25.06 -1.88 -1.30
CA GLY A 29 25.63 -1.32 -0.08
C GLY A 29 24.74 -1.43 1.15
N ILE A 30 23.75 -2.29 1.13
CA ILE A 30 22.83 -2.56 2.23
C ILE A 30 23.49 -3.45 3.31
N GLY A 31 22.99 -3.30 4.55
CA GLY A 31 23.42 -4.11 5.69
C GLY A 31 22.90 -5.56 5.62
N LYS A 32 23.28 -6.36 6.64
CA LYS A 32 22.93 -7.79 6.68
C LYS A 32 21.42 -8.04 6.74
N GLU A 33 20.69 -7.27 7.51
CA GLU A 33 19.24 -7.40 7.67
C GLU A 33 18.50 -7.02 6.39
N GLU A 34 18.88 -5.89 5.78
CA GLU A 34 18.35 -5.49 4.49
C GLU A 34 18.62 -6.55 3.41
N ALA A 35 19.83 -7.11 3.38
CA ALA A 35 20.17 -8.16 2.42
C ALA A 35 19.27 -9.40 2.55
N GLN A 36 18.93 -9.80 3.79
CA GLN A 36 18.00 -10.91 4.02
C GLN A 36 16.59 -10.60 3.52
N VAL A 37 16.07 -9.39 3.81
CA VAL A 37 14.77 -8.94 3.33
C VAL A 37 14.75 -8.88 1.81
N CYS A 38 15.76 -8.25 1.21
CA CYS A 38 15.83 -8.06 -0.25
C CYS A 38 16.04 -9.36 -1.04
N ALA A 39 16.69 -10.36 -0.43
CA ALA A 39 16.85 -11.70 -1.03
C ALA A 39 15.58 -12.56 -0.93
N HIS A 40 14.58 -12.15 -0.16
CA HIS A 40 13.34 -12.92 -0.03
C HIS A 40 12.55 -12.88 -1.36
N PRO A 41 12.01 -14.02 -1.85
CA PRO A 41 11.21 -14.07 -3.06
C PRO A 41 10.05 -13.07 -3.04
N GLY A 42 9.90 -12.31 -4.11
CA GLY A 42 8.85 -11.27 -4.23
C GLY A 42 9.20 -9.91 -3.61
N SER A 43 10.25 -9.80 -2.78
CA SER A 43 10.63 -8.52 -2.17
C SER A 43 11.04 -7.48 -3.22
N THR A 44 11.76 -7.86 -4.25
CA THR A 44 12.18 -6.94 -5.32
C THR A 44 11.01 -6.33 -6.07
N GLU A 45 10.00 -7.15 -6.40
CA GLU A 45 8.78 -6.66 -7.06
C GLU A 45 7.98 -5.75 -6.12
N ALA A 46 7.78 -6.17 -4.88
CA ALA A 46 7.07 -5.39 -3.87
C ALA A 46 7.78 -4.05 -3.58
N GLU A 47 9.12 -4.04 -3.50
CA GLU A 47 9.92 -2.82 -3.35
C GLU A 47 9.72 -1.88 -4.53
N GLY A 48 9.73 -2.40 -5.77
CA GLY A 48 9.47 -1.62 -6.97
C GLY A 48 8.11 -0.92 -6.93
N LEU A 49 7.06 -1.65 -6.52
CA LEU A 49 5.71 -1.11 -6.39
C LEU A 49 5.62 -0.04 -5.29
N VAL A 50 6.17 -0.31 -4.10
CA VAL A 50 6.20 0.66 -3.00
C VAL A 50 6.97 1.91 -3.39
N TYR A 51 8.13 1.75 -4.05
CA TYR A 51 8.94 2.88 -4.48
C TYR A 51 8.23 3.75 -5.53
N ALA A 52 7.52 3.15 -6.47
CA ALA A 52 6.70 3.89 -7.44
C ALA A 52 5.61 4.71 -6.75
N LEU A 53 4.89 4.12 -5.78
CA LEU A 53 3.88 4.82 -4.99
C LEU A 53 4.49 5.93 -4.12
N TYR A 54 5.65 5.68 -3.52
CA TYR A 54 6.39 6.69 -2.76
C TYR A 54 6.76 7.89 -3.62
N ARG A 55 7.27 7.67 -4.83
CA ARG A 55 7.55 8.75 -5.77
C ARG A 55 6.31 9.53 -6.15
N SER A 56 5.21 8.85 -6.46
CA SER A 56 3.92 9.49 -6.74
C SER A 56 3.42 10.32 -5.55
N ALA A 57 3.67 9.86 -4.32
CA ALA A 57 3.34 10.63 -3.12
C ALA A 57 4.18 11.91 -3.01
N LEU A 58 5.50 11.84 -3.29
CA LEU A 58 6.39 13.00 -3.31
C LEU A 58 6.00 14.04 -4.36
N GLU A 59 5.52 13.59 -5.53
CA GLU A 59 5.05 14.48 -6.60
C GLU A 59 3.72 15.16 -6.24
N LYS A 60 2.91 14.55 -5.39
CA LYS A 60 1.57 15.03 -5.03
C LYS A 60 1.55 16.00 -3.85
N VAL A 61 2.58 16.02 -3.02
CA VAL A 61 2.67 16.91 -1.86
C VAL A 61 3.47 18.17 -2.18
N ASP A 62 3.17 19.26 -1.47
CA ASP A 62 3.96 20.47 -1.52
C ASP A 62 5.39 20.23 -1.03
N GLU A 63 6.33 21.06 -1.47
CA GLU A 63 7.76 20.96 -1.16
C GLU A 63 8.01 20.85 0.35
N GLY A 64 7.30 21.65 1.17
CA GLY A 64 7.42 21.62 2.62
C GLY A 64 7.03 20.30 3.28
N ASN A 65 6.19 19.50 2.60
CA ASN A 65 5.71 18.22 3.10
C ASN A 65 6.55 17.02 2.61
N LYS A 66 7.44 17.21 1.64
CA LYS A 66 8.28 16.12 1.09
C LYS A 66 9.17 15.48 2.13
N LYS A 67 9.74 16.28 3.03
CA LYS A 67 10.57 15.76 4.13
C LYS A 67 9.81 14.78 5.00
N GLN A 68 8.55 15.10 5.33
CA GLN A 68 7.70 14.18 6.11
C GLN A 68 7.47 12.86 5.37
N VAL A 69 7.19 12.89 4.06
CA VAL A 69 7.01 11.66 3.25
C VAL A 69 8.28 10.81 3.27
N GLN A 70 9.46 11.43 3.18
CA GLN A 70 10.76 10.76 3.22
C GLN A 70 11.03 10.12 4.59
N GLU A 71 10.78 10.84 5.68
CA GLU A 71 10.96 10.35 7.05
C GLU A 71 10.04 9.16 7.33
N GLU A 72 8.77 9.24 6.92
CA GLU A 72 7.82 8.14 7.06
C GLU A 72 8.23 6.91 6.24
N HIS A 73 8.80 7.12 5.06
CA HIS A 73 9.27 6.02 4.22
C HIS A 73 10.49 5.34 4.83
N THR A 74 11.43 6.12 5.35
CA THR A 74 12.60 5.60 6.09
C THR A 74 12.17 4.84 7.34
N LYS A 75 11.25 5.41 8.14
CA LYS A 75 10.73 4.75 9.35
C LYS A 75 10.02 3.42 9.03
N TRP A 76 9.27 3.37 7.95
CA TRP A 76 8.66 2.13 7.48
C TRP A 76 9.73 1.08 7.17
N TRP A 77 10.81 1.46 6.45
CA TRP A 77 11.90 0.54 6.11
C TRP A 77 12.60 -0.01 7.36
N GLU A 78 12.82 0.82 8.39
CA GLU A 78 13.34 0.36 9.68
C GLU A 78 12.44 -0.72 10.32
N GLY A 79 11.14 -0.63 10.10
CA GLY A 79 10.19 -1.67 10.49
C GLY A 79 10.32 -2.96 9.68
N VAL A 80 10.52 -2.85 8.36
CA VAL A 80 10.70 -3.99 7.45
C VAL A 80 11.95 -4.78 7.79
N LYS A 81 13.05 -4.11 8.13
CA LYS A 81 14.32 -4.77 8.54
C LYS A 81 14.14 -5.73 9.71
N LYS A 82 13.23 -5.43 10.63
CA LYS A 82 12.91 -6.31 11.77
C LYS A 82 12.30 -7.65 11.38
N CYS A 83 11.86 -7.81 10.14
CA CYS A 83 11.43 -9.10 9.61
C CYS A 83 12.62 -10.05 9.38
N ALA A 84 13.85 -9.54 9.29
CA ALA A 84 15.04 -10.36 9.16
C ALA A 84 15.20 -11.27 10.40
N GLY A 85 15.32 -12.57 10.18
CA GLY A 85 15.42 -13.55 11.26
C GLY A 85 14.09 -13.91 11.95
N ASP A 86 12.96 -13.32 11.56
CA ASP A 86 11.64 -13.74 12.04
C ASP A 86 11.33 -15.17 11.56
N LYS A 87 10.71 -15.98 12.42
CA LYS A 87 10.27 -17.35 12.06
C LYS A 87 9.27 -17.36 10.90
N GLN A 88 8.51 -16.30 10.75
CA GLN A 88 7.53 -16.08 9.68
C GLN A 88 7.95 -14.92 8.77
N MET A 89 9.24 -14.83 8.45
CA MET A 89 9.83 -13.73 7.69
C MET A 89 9.04 -13.38 6.41
N GLY A 90 8.62 -14.38 5.64
CA GLY A 90 7.83 -14.16 4.43
C GLY A 90 6.50 -13.46 4.69
N SER A 91 5.75 -13.88 5.71
CA SER A 91 4.49 -13.24 6.10
C SER A 91 4.72 -11.83 6.67
N CYS A 92 5.79 -11.65 7.45
CA CYS A 92 6.18 -10.34 7.98
C CYS A 92 6.44 -9.36 6.84
N ILE A 93 7.28 -9.72 5.89
CA ILE A 93 7.65 -8.92 4.72
C ILE A 93 6.40 -8.61 3.89
N SER A 94 5.64 -9.63 3.49
CA SER A 94 4.43 -9.45 2.67
C SER A 94 3.42 -8.51 3.33
N ASN A 95 3.21 -8.64 4.64
CA ASN A 95 2.33 -7.75 5.39
C ASN A 95 2.86 -6.31 5.45
N ALA A 96 4.17 -6.12 5.68
CA ALA A 96 4.79 -4.80 5.76
C ALA A 96 4.68 -4.05 4.42
N TYR A 97 5.01 -4.70 3.31
CA TYR A 97 4.90 -4.10 1.97
C TYR A 97 3.44 -3.84 1.59
N GLY A 98 2.56 -4.83 1.77
CA GLY A 98 1.14 -4.66 1.47
C GLY A 98 0.48 -3.55 2.28
N THR A 99 0.84 -3.40 3.55
CA THR A 99 0.36 -2.29 4.39
C THR A 99 0.89 -0.95 3.87
N ARG A 100 2.18 -0.86 3.53
CA ARG A 100 2.77 0.38 3.01
C ARG A 100 2.15 0.84 1.70
N MET A 101 1.89 -0.09 0.78
CA MET A 101 1.18 0.23 -0.46
C MET A 101 -0.17 0.86 -0.19
N LEU A 102 -0.97 0.28 0.70
CA LEU A 102 -2.28 0.83 1.07
C LEU A 102 -2.17 2.19 1.76
N GLU A 103 -1.21 2.36 2.68
CA GLU A 103 -0.96 3.64 3.35
C GLU A 103 -0.64 4.75 2.35
N LEU A 104 0.29 4.51 1.43
CA LEU A 104 0.67 5.49 0.41
C LEU A 104 -0.52 5.84 -0.49
N GLN A 105 -1.25 4.83 -0.96
CA GLN A 105 -2.41 5.03 -1.83
C GLN A 105 -3.53 5.82 -1.15
N THR A 106 -3.81 5.53 0.12
CA THR A 106 -4.92 6.15 0.84
C THR A 106 -4.55 7.52 1.39
N LYS A 107 -3.40 7.64 2.05
CA LYS A 107 -2.94 8.89 2.68
C LYS A 107 -2.77 10.00 1.65
N TYR A 108 -2.16 9.68 0.52
CA TYR A 108 -1.87 10.63 -0.55
C TYR A 108 -2.91 10.61 -1.67
N LYS A 109 -4.02 9.87 -1.51
CA LYS A 109 -5.11 9.76 -2.50
C LYS A 109 -4.59 9.46 -3.91
N LEU A 110 -3.73 8.45 -4.02
CA LEU A 110 -3.11 8.05 -5.30
C LEU A 110 -4.05 7.19 -6.16
N VAL A 111 -5.19 6.80 -5.62
CA VAL A 111 -6.24 6.01 -6.28
C VAL A 111 -7.59 6.70 -6.18
N LYS A 112 -8.56 6.23 -6.98
CA LYS A 112 -9.93 6.72 -6.92
C LYS A 112 -10.48 6.60 -5.50
N THR A 113 -11.12 7.66 -5.03
CA THR A 113 -11.61 7.81 -3.66
C THR A 113 -13.09 8.13 -3.68
N THR A 114 -13.86 7.52 -2.78
CA THR A 114 -15.29 7.81 -2.56
C THR A 114 -15.52 8.17 -1.10
N GLY A 115 -16.20 9.26 -0.87
CA GLY A 115 -16.46 9.79 0.47
C GLY A 115 -15.73 11.13 0.71
N PRO A 116 -15.67 11.60 1.97
CA PRO A 116 -16.09 10.90 3.17
C PRO A 116 -17.61 10.71 3.27
N VAL A 117 -18.03 9.56 3.78
CA VAL A 117 -19.41 9.25 4.15
C VAL A 117 -19.52 9.24 5.66
N ASN A 118 -20.52 9.94 6.18
CA ASN A 118 -20.73 10.07 7.60
C ASN A 118 -21.81 9.09 8.09
N TYR A 119 -21.59 8.53 9.27
CA TYR A 119 -22.51 7.62 9.93
C TYR A 119 -22.69 8.02 11.39
N THR A 120 -23.88 7.75 11.93
CA THR A 120 -24.18 7.83 13.36
C THR A 120 -24.48 6.42 13.87
N CYS A 121 -23.74 5.98 14.89
CA CYS A 121 -23.86 4.63 15.46
C CYS A 121 -24.78 4.63 16.69
N ALA A 122 -25.26 3.44 17.10
CA ALA A 122 -26.22 3.28 18.19
C ALA A 122 -25.72 3.83 19.54
N ASP A 123 -24.43 3.85 19.76
CA ASP A 123 -23.76 4.46 20.91
C ASP A 123 -23.59 5.98 20.81
N LYS A 124 -24.29 6.63 19.86
CA LYS A 124 -24.21 8.06 19.52
C LYS A 124 -22.86 8.52 18.97
N GLY A 125 -21.90 7.60 18.79
CA GLY A 125 -20.62 7.90 18.17
C GLY A 125 -20.76 8.23 16.69
N LYS A 126 -19.93 9.16 16.21
CA LYS A 126 -19.81 9.50 14.78
C LYS A 126 -18.71 8.65 14.15
N LEU A 127 -18.97 8.13 12.95
CA LEU A 127 -17.99 7.45 12.12
C LEU A 127 -17.93 8.16 10.77
N GLN A 128 -16.74 8.44 10.30
CA GLN A 128 -16.48 8.91 8.94
C GLN A 128 -15.72 7.84 8.19
N ALA A 129 -16.18 7.47 7.01
CA ALA A 129 -15.57 6.46 6.17
C ALA A 129 -15.20 7.03 4.79
N THR A 130 -13.98 6.80 4.38
CA THR A 130 -13.47 7.10 3.03
C THR A 130 -13.03 5.80 2.38
N PHE A 131 -13.57 5.49 1.22
CA PHE A 131 -13.33 4.25 0.48
C PHE A 131 -12.34 4.49 -0.66
N PHE A 132 -11.44 3.53 -0.89
CA PHE A 132 -10.37 3.62 -1.88
C PHE A 132 -10.40 2.40 -2.80
N ASP A 133 -10.19 2.66 -4.08
CA ASP A 133 -10.14 1.63 -5.13
C ASP A 133 -8.74 1.01 -5.22
N THR A 134 -8.30 0.45 -4.11
CA THR A 134 -7.05 -0.30 -3.97
C THR A 134 -7.27 -1.79 -4.28
N THR A 135 -6.19 -2.56 -4.34
CA THR A 135 -6.25 -4.03 -4.48
C THR A 135 -5.47 -4.68 -3.31
N PRO A 136 -6.15 -5.34 -2.36
CA PRO A 136 -7.60 -5.36 -2.16
C PRO A 136 -8.17 -3.97 -1.86
N LYS A 137 -9.46 -3.76 -2.09
CA LYS A 137 -10.15 -2.50 -1.72
C LYS A 137 -9.87 -2.14 -0.27
N SER A 138 -9.85 -0.85 0.04
CA SER A 138 -9.58 -0.41 1.42
C SER A 138 -10.49 0.74 1.82
N MET A 139 -10.55 0.96 3.12
CA MET A 139 -11.33 2.04 3.73
C MET A 139 -10.51 2.67 4.85
N VAL A 140 -10.51 3.98 4.91
CA VAL A 140 -10.08 4.72 6.11
C VAL A 140 -11.31 5.06 6.91
N ALA A 141 -11.40 4.52 8.11
CA ALA A 141 -12.46 4.79 9.09
C ALA A 141 -11.92 5.75 10.15
N GLN A 142 -12.66 6.81 10.44
CA GLN A 142 -12.31 7.75 11.51
C GLN A 142 -13.44 7.85 12.53
N ARG A 143 -13.07 7.69 13.80
CA ARG A 143 -13.99 7.83 14.94
C ARG A 143 -13.30 8.61 16.05
N GLY A 144 -13.79 9.81 16.33
CA GLY A 144 -13.05 10.78 17.13
C GLY A 144 -11.68 11.07 16.52
N ASP A 145 -10.63 10.98 17.33
CA ASP A 145 -9.24 11.21 16.90
C ASP A 145 -8.57 9.97 16.30
N GLN A 146 -9.23 8.81 16.39
CA GLN A 146 -8.67 7.56 15.87
C GLN A 146 -8.99 7.42 14.38
N LYS A 147 -7.95 7.07 13.61
CA LYS A 147 -8.05 6.69 12.19
C LYS A 147 -7.50 5.29 12.01
N LEU A 148 -8.27 4.44 11.34
CA LEU A 148 -7.93 3.06 11.06
C LEU A 148 -7.98 2.82 9.55
N LEU A 149 -6.97 2.14 9.04
CA LEU A 149 -6.98 1.58 7.69
C LEU A 149 -7.53 0.15 7.78
N LEU A 150 -8.67 -0.07 7.15
CA LEU A 150 -9.32 -1.36 7.03
C LEU A 150 -9.18 -1.88 5.60
N ARG A 151 -8.93 -3.18 5.47
CA ARG A 151 -8.83 -3.86 4.16
C ARG A 151 -10.16 -4.50 3.82
N GLY A 152 -10.50 -4.52 2.52
CA GLY A 152 -11.64 -5.27 2.04
C GLY A 152 -11.47 -6.75 2.31
N GLU A 153 -12.51 -7.36 2.85
CA GLU A 153 -12.59 -8.77 3.19
C GLU A 153 -13.60 -9.49 2.29
N PRO A 154 -13.41 -10.79 2.01
CA PRO A 154 -14.41 -11.58 1.31
C PRO A 154 -15.75 -11.50 2.04
N SER A 155 -16.81 -11.21 1.30
CA SER A 155 -18.18 -11.15 1.82
C SER A 155 -19.11 -11.89 0.86
N GLY A 156 -19.97 -12.75 1.39
CA GLY A 156 -20.98 -13.46 0.58
C GLY A 156 -22.02 -12.52 -0.01
N SER A 157 -22.25 -11.37 0.61
CA SER A 157 -23.17 -10.33 0.12
C SER A 157 -22.86 -9.02 0.84
N GLY A 158 -22.99 -7.89 0.11
CA GLY A 158 -22.61 -6.57 0.65
C GLY A 158 -21.09 -6.31 0.63
N ILE A 159 -20.64 -5.43 1.49
CA ILE A 159 -19.24 -5.07 1.63
C ILE A 159 -18.75 -5.32 3.07
N ALA A 160 -17.53 -5.79 3.20
CA ALA A 160 -16.84 -5.94 4.48
C ALA A 160 -15.44 -5.34 4.39
N TYR A 161 -15.05 -4.61 5.43
CA TYR A 161 -13.70 -4.10 5.62
C TYR A 161 -13.26 -4.39 7.04
N GLY A 162 -12.03 -4.84 7.21
CA GLY A 162 -11.57 -5.21 8.54
C GLY A 162 -10.06 -5.19 8.71
N ASN A 163 -9.69 -5.39 9.96
CA ASN A 163 -8.36 -5.75 10.42
C ASN A 163 -8.53 -6.80 11.54
N ARG A 164 -7.50 -7.08 12.32
CA ARG A 164 -7.58 -8.09 13.39
C ARG A 164 -8.59 -7.78 14.50
N GLN A 165 -9.01 -6.53 14.67
CA GLN A 165 -9.77 -6.07 15.84
C GLN A 165 -10.99 -5.25 15.48
N ASP A 166 -10.98 -4.64 14.30
CA ASP A 166 -12.00 -3.70 13.85
C ASP A 166 -12.66 -4.22 12.58
N GLU A 167 -13.96 -4.03 12.47
CA GLU A 167 -14.74 -4.50 11.33
C GLU A 167 -15.86 -3.52 10.99
N PHE A 168 -15.99 -3.20 9.71
CA PHE A 168 -17.12 -2.48 9.13
C PHE A 168 -17.81 -3.36 8.12
N LYS A 169 -19.10 -3.54 8.24
CA LYS A 169 -19.93 -4.28 7.28
C LYS A 169 -21.12 -3.46 6.82
N GLU A 170 -21.46 -3.63 5.55
CA GLU A 170 -22.74 -3.15 5.01
C GLU A 170 -23.39 -4.29 4.23
N HIS A 171 -24.63 -4.58 4.56
CA HIS A 171 -25.46 -5.57 3.91
C HIS A 171 -26.90 -5.08 3.85
N GLN A 172 -27.45 -4.94 2.62
CA GLN A 172 -28.83 -4.49 2.39
C GLN A 172 -29.20 -3.20 3.13
N GLY A 173 -28.27 -2.24 3.17
CA GLY A 173 -28.45 -0.97 3.90
C GLY A 173 -28.27 -1.03 5.41
N LYS A 174 -28.08 -2.23 5.98
CA LYS A 174 -27.73 -2.40 7.38
C LYS A 174 -26.22 -2.29 7.54
N ILE A 175 -25.80 -1.34 8.36
CA ILE A 175 -24.39 -1.09 8.63
C ILE A 175 -24.09 -1.51 10.06
N THR A 176 -23.01 -2.27 10.23
CA THR A 176 -22.49 -2.70 11.53
C THR A 176 -21.02 -2.35 11.68
N LEU A 177 -20.60 -2.07 12.89
CA LEU A 177 -19.26 -1.67 13.26
C LEU A 177 -18.80 -2.41 14.51
N LYS A 178 -17.63 -3.02 14.48
CA LYS A 178 -16.84 -3.38 15.65
C LYS A 178 -15.65 -2.44 15.71
N TRP A 179 -15.35 -1.87 16.86
CA TRP A 179 -14.30 -0.89 17.03
C TRP A 179 -13.50 -1.16 18.30
N GLY A 180 -12.35 -1.81 18.13
CA GLY A 180 -11.43 -2.19 19.20
C GLY A 180 -11.50 -3.65 19.61
N VAL A 181 -10.56 -4.03 20.47
CA VAL A 181 -10.41 -5.40 20.97
C VAL A 181 -11.65 -5.84 21.74
N ASN A 182 -12.21 -6.99 21.40
CA ASN A 182 -13.41 -7.57 22.03
C ASN A 182 -14.65 -6.64 22.02
N ALA A 183 -14.66 -5.65 21.14
CA ALA A 183 -15.80 -4.74 21.00
C ALA A 183 -17.06 -5.50 20.53
N LYS A 184 -18.21 -5.14 21.10
CA LYS A 184 -19.50 -5.62 20.60
C LYS A 184 -19.81 -4.93 19.27
N GLU A 185 -20.48 -5.65 18.40
CA GLU A 185 -21.02 -5.09 17.17
C GLU A 185 -22.12 -4.08 17.48
N ILE A 186 -22.05 -2.91 16.89
CA ILE A 186 -23.05 -1.86 16.99
C ILE A 186 -23.59 -1.51 15.61
N SER A 187 -24.88 -1.14 15.53
CA SER A 187 -25.48 -0.66 14.29
C SER A 187 -25.16 0.81 14.06
N CYS A 188 -24.96 1.17 12.78
CA CYS A 188 -24.79 2.55 12.35
C CYS A 188 -25.78 2.88 11.22
N LYS A 189 -26.09 4.16 11.08
CA LYS A 189 -26.94 4.70 10.00
C LYS A 189 -26.18 5.81 9.29
N LYS A 190 -26.32 5.87 7.98
CA LYS A 190 -25.79 6.99 7.19
C LYS A 190 -26.47 8.28 7.64
N SER A 191 -25.64 9.31 7.89
CA SER A 191 -26.10 10.63 8.35
C SER A 191 -26.31 11.56 7.18
#